data_50fe2a48ff317b6bddfede594724a281
#
_entry.id   50fe2a48ff317b6bddfede594724a281
#
_cell.length_a   1.000
_cell.length_b   1.000
_cell.length_c   1.000
_cell.angle_alpha   90.00
_cell.angle_beta   90.00
_cell.angle_gamma   90.00
#
_symmetry.space_group_name_H-M   'P 1'
#
loop_
_entity.id
_entity.type
_entity.pdbx_description
1 polymer ?
#
loop_
_entity_poly.entity_id
_entity_poly.type
_entity_poly.pdbx_seq_one_letter_code
_entity_poly.pdbx_strand_id
1 'polypeptide(L)'
;MGRIVVSTGKIATDTKENDNNNDNTTEWEIKYDKEGITIEDALPMVELSRKKKNKRCFGVMGMPSRNNSRNERLIINSVGEGAIWVINSNGNIENGDYITSSDHLGYGEKQDDDLLHNYTVAKATIDCNFELDSPYYNGLELEGTNYRIAFIACTYHCAYSFKS
;
A
#
# COMPACT_ATOMS: atom_id res chain seq x y z
N MET A 1 1.58 9.29 1.88
CA MET A 1 2.80 8.70 1.31
C MET A 1 3.36 7.66 2.27
N GLY A 2 3.87 6.56 1.75
CA GLY A 2 4.51 5.51 2.54
C GLY A 2 3.58 4.56 3.30
N ARG A 3 2.28 4.65 3.13
CA ARG A 3 1.32 3.75 3.76
C ARG A 3 0.89 2.63 2.84
N ILE A 4 0.62 1.47 3.43
CA ILE A 4 0.24 0.26 2.71
C ILE A 4 -1.22 0.36 2.27
N VAL A 5 -1.46 0.01 1.01
CA VAL A 5 -2.80 -0.09 0.45
C VAL A 5 -3.11 -1.52 0.03
N VAL A 6 -4.38 -1.85 0.06
CA VAL A 6 -4.93 -3.13 -0.37
C VAL A 6 -5.92 -2.92 -1.51
N SER A 7 -6.02 -3.91 -2.39
CA SER A 7 -7.03 -3.91 -3.44
C SER A 7 -8.40 -4.26 -2.86
N THR A 8 -9.44 -3.52 -3.27
CA THR A 8 -10.81 -3.70 -2.76
C THR A 8 -11.59 -4.79 -3.48
N GLY A 9 -11.07 -5.30 -4.58
CA GLY A 9 -11.80 -6.21 -5.47
C GLY A 9 -12.65 -5.49 -6.51
N LYS A 10 -12.63 -4.16 -6.50
CA LYS A 10 -13.32 -3.31 -7.47
C LYS A 10 -12.29 -2.65 -8.37
N ILE A 11 -12.73 -2.31 -9.58
CA ILE A 11 -11.92 -1.61 -10.56
C ILE A 11 -12.19 -0.12 -10.44
N ALA A 12 -11.13 0.68 -10.48
CA ALA A 12 -11.24 2.12 -10.57
C ALA A 12 -11.69 2.49 -11.98
N THR A 13 -12.92 2.91 -12.10
CA THR A 13 -13.44 3.49 -13.34
C THR A 13 -13.19 4.99 -13.31
N ASP A 14 -12.68 5.56 -14.42
CA ASP A 14 -12.74 6.99 -14.62
C ASP A 14 -14.21 7.38 -14.67
N THR A 15 -14.76 7.78 -13.53
CA THR A 15 -15.98 8.54 -13.53
C THR A 15 -15.65 9.88 -14.17
N LYS A 16 -15.77 9.93 -15.49
CA LYS A 16 -16.03 11.23 -16.11
C LYS A 16 -17.32 11.70 -15.49
N GLU A 17 -17.24 12.70 -14.67
CA GLU A 17 -18.40 13.48 -14.32
C GLU A 17 -18.99 14.00 -15.62
N ASN A 18 -19.88 13.22 -16.21
CA ASN A 18 -20.77 13.72 -17.23
C ASN A 18 -21.84 14.52 -16.52
N ASP A 19 -21.46 15.73 -16.10
CA ASP A 19 -22.32 16.64 -15.39
C ASP A 19 -23.59 17.01 -16.14
N ASN A 20 -23.78 16.62 -17.40
CA ASN A 20 -24.83 17.17 -18.23
C ASN A 20 -25.61 16.18 -19.09
N ASN A 21 -25.38 14.92 -18.97
CA ASN A 21 -26.19 13.96 -19.75
C ASN A 21 -27.06 13.15 -18.82
N ASN A 22 -28.36 13.33 -18.97
CA ASN A 22 -29.40 12.47 -18.41
C ASN A 22 -29.33 11.02 -18.95
N ASP A 23 -28.20 10.61 -19.44
CA ASP A 23 -27.96 9.24 -19.87
C ASP A 23 -27.47 8.46 -18.65
N ASN A 24 -28.37 7.64 -18.11
CA ASN A 24 -28.10 6.78 -16.96
C ASN A 24 -27.14 5.64 -17.27
N THR A 25 -26.60 5.57 -18.47
CA THR A 25 -25.59 4.61 -18.87
C THR A 25 -24.23 5.27 -18.87
N THR A 26 -23.39 4.87 -17.95
CA THR A 26 -21.98 5.27 -17.93
C THR A 26 -21.23 4.52 -19.02
N GLU A 27 -20.29 5.18 -19.72
CA GLU A 27 -19.49 4.56 -20.79
C GLU A 27 -18.83 3.26 -20.33
N TRP A 28 -18.48 3.12 -19.06
CA TRP A 28 -17.85 1.90 -18.53
C TRP A 28 -18.83 0.73 -18.44
N GLU A 29 -20.12 0.95 -18.17
CA GLU A 29 -21.15 -0.11 -18.19
C GLU A 29 -21.28 -0.71 -19.57
N ILE A 30 -21.26 0.14 -20.60
CA ILE A 30 -21.29 -0.31 -21.99
C ILE A 30 -20.00 -1.05 -22.38
N LYS A 31 -18.86 -0.58 -21.87
CA LYS A 31 -17.56 -1.13 -22.19
C LYS A 31 -17.34 -2.52 -21.59
N TYR A 32 -17.87 -2.78 -20.41
CA TYR A 32 -17.72 -4.06 -19.73
C TYR A 32 -18.83 -5.06 -20.01
N ASP A 33 -19.88 -4.64 -20.70
CA ASP A 33 -21.10 -5.43 -20.90
C ASP A 33 -20.88 -6.68 -21.77
N LYS A 34 -19.90 -6.70 -22.64
CA LYS A 34 -19.71 -7.79 -23.59
C LYS A 34 -18.36 -8.49 -23.57
N GLU A 35 -17.30 -7.80 -23.24
CA GLU A 35 -15.93 -8.28 -23.43
C GLU A 35 -15.10 -8.30 -22.16
N GLY A 36 -15.69 -7.87 -21.04
CA GLY A 36 -14.96 -7.72 -19.80
C GLY A 36 -14.00 -6.53 -19.83
N ILE A 37 -13.11 -6.48 -18.86
CA ILE A 37 -12.19 -5.37 -18.67
C ILE A 37 -11.00 -5.44 -19.63
N THR A 38 -10.58 -4.30 -20.16
CA THR A 38 -9.34 -4.18 -20.93
C THR A 38 -8.15 -3.94 -19.98
N ILE A 39 -6.94 -4.21 -20.48
CA ILE A 39 -5.71 -3.98 -19.71
C ILE A 39 -5.59 -2.52 -19.23
N GLU A 40 -5.98 -1.58 -20.05
CA GLU A 40 -5.90 -0.14 -19.74
C GLU A 40 -6.88 0.29 -18.64
N ASP A 41 -7.94 -0.47 -18.44
CA ASP A 41 -8.99 -0.19 -17.48
C ASP A 41 -8.86 -1.01 -16.20
N ALA A 42 -7.85 -1.86 -16.12
CA ALA A 42 -7.67 -2.81 -15.02
C ALA A 42 -7.03 -2.18 -13.76
N LEU A 43 -7.33 -0.92 -13.48
CA LEU A 43 -6.82 -0.23 -12.31
C LEU A 43 -7.65 -0.58 -11.08
N PRO A 44 -7.04 -1.17 -10.03
CA PRO A 44 -7.80 -1.49 -8.84
C PRO A 44 -8.18 -0.23 -8.04
N MET A 45 -9.34 -0.25 -7.44
CA MET A 45 -9.62 0.64 -6.32
C MET A 45 -8.90 0.12 -5.08
N VAL A 46 -8.25 1.02 -4.37
CA VAL A 46 -7.45 0.68 -3.21
C VAL A 46 -7.93 1.41 -1.97
N GLU A 47 -7.64 0.84 -0.82
CA GLU A 47 -7.85 1.44 0.48
C GLU A 47 -6.64 1.16 1.38
N LEU A 48 -6.50 1.91 2.47
CA LEU A 48 -5.45 1.65 3.44
C LEU A 48 -5.67 0.29 4.11
N SER A 49 -4.58 -0.44 4.34
CA SER A 49 -4.62 -1.73 5.01
C SER A 49 -5.10 -1.59 6.46
N ARG A 50 -5.87 -2.56 6.95
CA ARG A 50 -6.47 -2.57 8.30
C ARG A 50 -6.24 -3.85 9.08
N LYS A 51 -5.69 -4.88 8.44
CA LYS A 51 -5.49 -6.21 9.03
C LYS A 51 -4.06 -6.67 8.87
N LYS A 52 -3.59 -7.39 9.87
CA LYS A 52 -2.33 -8.14 9.79
C LYS A 52 -2.36 -9.14 8.64
N LYS A 53 -1.22 -9.33 8.00
CA LYS A 53 -1.02 -10.38 6.99
C LYS A 53 -2.12 -10.39 5.94
N ASN A 54 -2.48 -9.22 5.44
CA ASN A 54 -3.52 -9.09 4.46
C ASN A 54 -3.01 -9.45 3.06
N LYS A 55 -3.49 -10.57 2.52
CA LYS A 55 -3.08 -11.05 1.19
C LYS A 55 -3.46 -10.11 0.05
N ARG A 56 -4.33 -9.15 0.29
CA ARG A 56 -4.75 -8.15 -0.69
C ARG A 56 -3.80 -6.95 -0.75
N CYS A 57 -2.70 -6.95 -0.01
CA CYS A 57 -1.71 -5.89 -0.08
C CYS A 57 -1.25 -5.71 -1.53
N PHE A 58 -1.37 -4.49 -2.02
CA PHE A 58 -1.11 -4.13 -3.40
C PHE A 58 0.21 -3.38 -3.55
N GLY A 59 0.55 -2.55 -2.58
CA GLY A 59 1.75 -1.75 -2.59
C GLY A 59 1.72 -0.67 -1.52
N VAL A 60 2.58 0.31 -1.70
CA VAL A 60 2.75 1.43 -0.79
C VAL A 60 2.52 2.73 -1.55
N MET A 61 1.74 3.63 -0.96
CA MET A 61 1.43 4.92 -1.58
C MET A 61 2.68 5.75 -1.78
N GLY A 62 2.92 6.16 -3.02
CA GLY A 62 3.93 7.12 -3.40
C GLY A 62 3.42 8.56 -3.35
N MET A 63 4.25 9.48 -3.86
CA MET A 63 3.84 10.89 -3.96
C MET A 63 2.79 11.06 -5.07
N PRO A 64 1.70 11.80 -4.81
CA PRO A 64 0.76 12.11 -5.87
C PRO A 64 1.43 12.96 -6.96
N SER A 65 1.08 12.70 -8.21
CA SER A 65 1.57 13.49 -9.33
C SER A 65 1.00 14.92 -9.26
N ARG A 66 1.88 15.91 -9.32
CA ARG A 66 1.49 17.34 -9.27
C ARG A 66 0.63 17.80 -10.44
N ASN A 67 0.61 17.03 -11.53
CA ASN A 67 -0.05 17.45 -12.78
C ASN A 67 -1.46 16.92 -12.92
N ASN A 68 -2.01 16.31 -11.90
CA ASN A 68 -3.28 15.64 -12.00
C ASN A 68 -4.36 16.34 -11.19
N SER A 69 -4.85 17.45 -11.72
CA SER A 69 -5.93 18.22 -11.10
C SER A 69 -7.32 17.55 -11.20
N ARG A 70 -7.45 16.45 -11.94
CA ARG A 70 -8.76 15.87 -12.26
C ARG A 70 -8.95 14.42 -11.88
N ASN A 71 -7.88 13.67 -11.70
CA ASN A 71 -7.96 12.25 -11.42
C ASN A 71 -7.19 11.95 -10.16
N GLU A 72 -7.88 11.53 -9.14
CA GLU A 72 -7.34 11.05 -7.89
C GLU A 72 -6.60 9.71 -8.08
N ARG A 73 -5.73 9.66 -9.10
CA ARG A 73 -4.87 8.51 -9.32
C ARG A 73 -3.71 8.58 -8.35
N LEU A 74 -3.65 7.59 -7.49
CA LEU A 74 -2.53 7.41 -6.59
C LEU A 74 -1.39 6.71 -7.31
N ILE A 75 -0.18 7.14 -7.03
CA ILE A 75 1.01 6.38 -7.39
C ILE A 75 1.20 5.32 -6.33
N ILE A 76 1.23 4.05 -6.73
CA ILE A 76 1.44 2.91 -5.85
C ILE A 76 2.73 2.22 -6.25
N ASN A 77 3.64 2.09 -5.30
CA ASN A 77 4.90 1.38 -5.48
C ASN A 77 4.73 -0.07 -5.03
N SER A 78 4.87 -1.00 -5.96
CA SER A 78 4.72 -2.44 -5.68
C SER A 78 6.06 -3.18 -5.62
N VAL A 79 7.06 -2.66 -6.30
CA VAL A 79 8.44 -3.21 -6.34
C VAL A 79 9.46 -2.08 -6.32
N GLY A 80 10.69 -2.42 -6.00
CA GLY A 80 11.81 -1.49 -6.03
C GLY A 80 12.15 -0.90 -4.67
N GLU A 81 13.04 0.06 -4.68
CA GLU A 81 13.51 0.75 -3.47
C GLU A 81 12.55 1.85 -3.05
N GLY A 82 12.43 2.06 -1.76
CA GLY A 82 11.62 3.15 -1.24
C GLY A 82 11.62 3.24 0.26
N ALA A 83 10.52 3.71 0.80
CA ALA A 83 10.32 3.85 2.23
C ALA A 83 8.88 3.51 2.61
N ILE A 84 8.68 3.13 3.85
CA ILE A 84 7.42 2.63 4.36
C ILE A 84 7.20 3.09 5.80
N TRP A 85 5.97 3.45 6.13
CA TRP A 85 5.57 3.67 7.51
C TRP A 85 5.38 2.34 8.22
N VAL A 86 6.07 2.18 9.32
CA VAL A 86 6.01 0.97 10.16
C VAL A 86 5.63 1.33 11.59
N ILE A 87 5.10 0.35 12.29
CA ILE A 87 4.66 0.42 13.68
C ILE A 87 5.32 -0.73 14.48
N ASN A 88 5.60 -0.49 15.76
CA ASN A 88 6.24 -1.49 16.59
C ASN A 88 5.27 -2.47 17.27
N SER A 89 4.08 -2.64 16.72
CA SER A 89 3.07 -3.59 17.23
C SER A 89 3.54 -5.05 17.26
N ASN A 90 4.56 -5.38 16.50
CA ASN A 90 5.23 -6.69 16.53
C ASN A 90 6.75 -6.58 16.79
N GLY A 91 7.15 -5.53 17.50
CA GLY A 91 8.53 -5.32 17.94
C GLY A 91 9.38 -4.47 17.00
N ASN A 92 10.65 -4.38 17.32
CA ASN A 92 11.65 -3.67 16.52
C ASN A 92 11.94 -4.43 15.22
N ILE A 93 12.44 -3.72 14.24
CA ILE A 93 12.74 -4.24 12.91
C ILE A 93 14.24 -4.23 12.70
N GLU A 94 14.78 -5.34 12.22
CA GLU A 94 16.18 -5.45 11.80
C GLU A 94 16.29 -5.31 10.28
N ASN A 95 17.43 -4.80 9.83
CA ASN A 95 17.80 -4.83 8.43
C ASN A 95 17.66 -6.27 7.89
N GLY A 96 16.88 -6.45 6.85
CA GLY A 96 16.58 -7.76 6.27
C GLY A 96 15.27 -8.38 6.74
N ASP A 97 14.61 -7.84 7.74
CA ASP A 97 13.29 -8.34 8.15
C ASP A 97 12.23 -8.06 7.09
N TYR A 98 11.35 -9.02 6.88
CA TYR A 98 10.13 -8.80 6.10
C TYR A 98 9.12 -8.00 6.89
N ILE A 99 8.38 -7.18 6.16
CA ILE A 99 7.32 -6.30 6.67
C ILE A 99 6.00 -6.73 6.05
N THR A 100 4.98 -6.89 6.87
CA THR A 100 3.61 -7.15 6.45
C THR A 100 2.67 -6.07 6.96
N SER A 101 1.42 -6.07 6.53
CA SER A 101 0.42 -5.15 7.07
C SER A 101 0.14 -5.44 8.54
N SER A 102 -0.28 -4.42 9.27
CA SER A 102 -0.70 -4.50 10.67
C SER A 102 -2.20 -4.24 10.81
N ASP A 103 -2.71 -4.35 12.03
CA ASP A 103 -4.08 -3.95 12.37
C ASP A 103 -4.25 -2.43 12.46
N HIS A 104 -3.18 -1.68 12.27
CA HIS A 104 -3.19 -0.21 12.28
C HIS A 104 -3.18 0.33 10.85
N LEU A 105 -4.01 1.32 10.62
CA LEU A 105 -4.37 1.82 9.30
C LEU A 105 -3.17 2.23 8.44
N GLY A 106 -2.80 1.38 7.48
CA GLY A 106 -1.73 1.64 6.52
C GLY A 106 -0.31 1.45 7.04
N TYR A 107 -0.12 1.06 8.30
CA TYR A 107 1.21 0.82 8.86
C TYR A 107 1.62 -0.63 8.68
N GLY A 108 2.89 -0.83 8.32
CA GLY A 108 3.50 -2.15 8.31
C GLY A 108 4.07 -2.52 9.68
N GLU A 109 4.19 -3.81 9.94
CA GLU A 109 4.85 -4.35 11.12
C GLU A 109 5.81 -5.47 10.73
N LYS A 110 6.73 -5.80 11.63
CA LYS A 110 7.63 -6.93 11.45
C LYS A 110 6.82 -8.21 11.19
N GLN A 111 7.17 -8.92 10.11
CA GLN A 111 6.60 -10.24 9.83
C GLN A 111 7.17 -11.27 10.80
N ASP A 112 6.37 -12.27 11.18
CA ASP A 112 6.77 -13.28 12.19
C ASP A 112 7.84 -14.25 11.69
N ASP A 113 7.96 -14.42 10.39
CA ASP A 113 8.94 -15.34 9.79
C ASP A 113 9.72 -14.67 8.65
N ASP A 114 10.73 -15.37 8.15
CA ASP A 114 11.61 -14.89 7.09
C ASP A 114 11.23 -15.47 5.71
N LEU A 115 9.97 -15.85 5.54
CA LEU A 115 9.46 -16.39 4.29
C LEU A 115 8.71 -15.32 3.51
N LEU A 116 8.84 -15.36 2.19
CA LEU A 116 8.06 -14.49 1.31
C LEU A 116 6.66 -15.06 1.13
N HIS A 117 5.67 -14.34 1.64
CA HIS A 117 4.26 -14.70 1.53
C HIS A 117 3.51 -13.76 0.61
N ASN A 118 2.27 -14.11 0.26
CA ASN A 118 1.40 -13.23 -0.52
C ASN A 118 0.97 -11.96 0.24
N TYR A 119 1.23 -11.90 1.54
CA TYR A 119 1.00 -10.71 2.36
C TYR A 119 2.29 -9.96 2.72
N THR A 120 3.46 -10.40 2.25
CA THR A 120 4.72 -9.70 2.45
C THR A 120 4.75 -8.44 1.58
N VAL A 121 4.92 -7.29 2.21
CA VAL A 121 4.86 -5.99 1.53
C VAL A 121 6.24 -5.48 1.18
N ALA A 122 7.18 -5.64 2.10
CA ALA A 122 8.50 -5.04 1.97
C ALA A 122 9.55 -5.83 2.74
N LYS A 123 10.81 -5.47 2.50
CA LYS A 123 11.95 -5.93 3.28
C LYS A 123 12.71 -4.69 3.77
N ALA A 124 12.92 -4.59 5.07
CA ALA A 124 13.65 -3.49 5.65
C ALA A 124 15.11 -3.49 5.19
N THR A 125 15.63 -2.32 4.89
CA THR A 125 17.05 -2.14 4.50
C THR A 125 17.85 -1.40 5.54
N ILE A 126 17.24 -1.10 6.68
CA ILE A 126 17.89 -0.53 7.86
C ILE A 126 17.36 -1.20 9.13
N ASP A 127 18.11 -1.09 10.22
CA ASP A 127 17.61 -1.42 11.55
C ASP A 127 16.69 -0.31 12.04
N CYS A 128 15.61 -0.66 12.69
CA CYS A 128 14.71 0.29 13.34
C CYS A 128 14.37 -0.13 14.75
N ASN A 129 14.95 0.57 15.71
CA ASN A 129 14.51 0.56 17.09
C ASN A 129 13.65 1.80 17.32
N PHE A 130 12.36 1.61 17.51
CA PHE A 130 11.38 2.70 17.59
C PHE A 130 11.56 3.64 18.78
N GLU A 131 12.31 3.21 19.79
CA GLU A 131 12.62 4.02 20.98
C GLU A 131 13.82 4.95 20.78
N LEU A 132 14.57 4.78 19.70
CA LEU A 132 15.78 5.54 19.41
C LEU A 132 15.60 6.41 18.18
N ASP A 133 16.19 7.60 18.22
CA ASP A 133 16.34 8.44 17.05
C ASP A 133 17.57 8.02 16.25
N SER A 134 17.47 8.11 14.94
CA SER A 134 18.52 7.73 14.00
C SER A 134 18.68 8.83 12.95
N PRO A 135 19.87 8.96 12.30
CA PRO A 135 19.98 9.81 11.12
C PRO A 135 19.05 9.42 9.98
N TYR A 136 18.52 8.20 10.00
CA TYR A 136 17.72 7.64 8.91
C TYR A 136 16.21 7.59 9.20
N TYR A 137 15.80 7.75 10.44
CA TYR A 137 14.37 7.75 10.81
C TYR A 137 14.18 8.42 12.17
N ASN A 138 12.98 8.89 12.43
CA ASN A 138 12.54 9.39 13.74
C ASN A 138 11.43 8.50 14.27
N GLY A 139 11.58 7.99 15.49
CA GLY A 139 10.51 7.31 16.20
C GLY A 139 9.49 8.31 16.71
N LEU A 140 8.23 8.10 16.39
CA LEU A 140 7.12 8.96 16.79
C LEU A 140 6.08 8.16 17.55
N GLU A 141 5.44 8.79 18.55
CA GLU A 141 4.29 8.17 19.20
C GLU A 141 3.07 8.22 18.29
N LEU A 142 2.36 7.10 18.17
CA LEU A 142 1.08 7.07 17.50
C LEU A 142 -0.01 7.42 18.52
N GLU A 143 -0.64 8.57 18.33
CA GLU A 143 -1.68 9.10 19.20
C GLU A 143 -2.83 8.11 19.38
N GLY A 144 -3.28 7.95 20.62
CA GLY A 144 -4.34 7.01 20.97
C GLY A 144 -3.93 5.54 21.10
N THR A 145 -2.63 5.26 20.99
CA THR A 145 -2.06 3.91 21.16
C THR A 145 -0.84 3.93 22.05
N ASN A 146 -0.40 2.74 22.50
CA ASN A 146 0.87 2.55 23.18
C ASN A 146 2.04 2.27 22.24
N TYR A 147 1.81 2.40 20.93
CA TYR A 147 2.79 2.05 19.91
C TYR A 147 3.49 3.28 19.36
N ARG A 148 4.65 3.02 18.76
CA ARG A 148 5.44 4.01 18.06
C ARG A 148 5.54 3.66 16.59
N ILE A 149 5.70 4.69 15.77
CA ILE A 149 5.81 4.56 14.32
C ILE A 149 7.12 5.18 13.84
N ALA A 150 7.57 4.75 12.67
CA ALA A 150 8.73 5.31 11.99
C ALA A 150 8.57 5.17 10.48
N PHE A 151 9.23 6.06 9.74
CA PHE A 151 9.30 6.00 8.28
C PHE A 151 10.69 5.50 7.90
N ILE A 152 10.79 4.27 7.39
CA ILE A 152 12.06 3.58 7.20
C ILE A 152 12.31 3.17 5.74
N ALA A 153 13.58 3.04 5.39
CA ALA A 153 14.00 2.56 4.09
C ALA A 153 13.70 1.06 3.92
N CYS A 154 13.29 0.70 2.73
CA CYS A 154 12.92 -0.67 2.40
C CYS A 154 13.03 -0.96 0.91
N THR A 155 12.84 -2.21 0.54
CA THR A 155 12.49 -2.62 -0.81
C THR A 155 11.07 -3.17 -0.81
N TYR A 156 10.29 -2.83 -1.83
CA TYR A 156 8.91 -3.30 -1.97
C TYR A 156 8.86 -4.65 -2.65
N HIS A 157 8.00 -5.54 -2.17
CA HIS A 157 7.91 -6.94 -2.61
C HIS A 157 6.50 -7.39 -3.00
N CYS A 158 5.55 -6.48 -3.14
CA CYS A 158 4.14 -6.84 -3.36
C CYS A 158 3.86 -7.56 -4.69
N ALA A 159 4.71 -7.36 -5.69
CA ALA A 159 4.53 -7.98 -7.01
C ALA A 159 5.29 -9.30 -7.19
N TYR A 160 6.08 -9.71 -6.20
CA TYR A 160 6.79 -10.98 -6.27
C TYR A 160 5.91 -12.11 -5.76
N SER A 161 5.82 -13.18 -6.52
CA SER A 161 5.21 -14.44 -6.10
C SER A 161 6.26 -15.53 -6.08
N PHE A 162 6.25 -16.33 -5.01
CA PHE A 162 7.03 -17.55 -4.96
C PHE A 162 6.28 -18.65 -5.73
N LYS A 163 6.91 -19.13 -6.80
CA LYS A 163 6.50 -20.40 -7.38
C LYS A 163 7.28 -21.50 -6.67
N SER A 164 6.61 -22.18 -5.81
CA SER A 164 7.14 -23.41 -5.25
C SER A 164 7.28 -24.46 -6.36
#